data_539db384eb99b4ca30770d404dc7d004
#
_entry.id   539db384eb99b4ca30770d404dc7d004
#
_cell.length_a   1.000
_cell.length_b   1.000
_cell.length_c   1.000
_cell.angle_alpha   90.00
_cell.angle_beta   90.00
_cell.angle_gamma   90.00
#
_symmetry.space_group_name_H-M   'P 1'
#
loop_
_entity.id
_entity.type
_entity.pdbx_description
1 polymer ?
#
loop_
_entity_poly.entity_id
_entity_poly.type
_entity_poly.pdbx_seq_one_letter_code
_entity_poly.pdbx_strand_id
1 'polypeptide(L)'
;MPFTLPREEQDGQARTQAERTARAETKMVLAAIDLLNTVGIQGTTLVAIGEKSGYSRGLATHHFGSKAGLFRTVLKRLSAAWSKQLNQQLDGKTGLEAVGIAIDAHLAHALKHPEYIRVQYILWGAAIDPASKFKPNAAEFMQIQRESVAAWIRGGQANGEIRQDIDPEHSAEHYYGGLIGIDHQWQVSPDFDLPAAYSDFKRNFLHMLRAT
;
A
#
# COMPACT_ATOMS: atom_id res chain seq x y z
N MET A 1 4.59 -13.31 -2.82
CA MET A 1 4.93 -12.47 -1.65
C MET A 1 5.63 -11.21 -2.16
N PRO A 2 5.12 -9.99 -1.90
CA PRO A 2 5.81 -8.75 -2.29
C PRO A 2 7.11 -8.54 -1.51
N PHE A 3 7.30 -9.27 -0.40
CA PHE A 3 8.54 -9.31 0.36
C PHE A 3 9.11 -10.72 0.30
N THR A 4 9.92 -11.00 -0.70
CA THR A 4 10.78 -12.19 -0.69
C THR A 4 11.94 -11.90 0.26
N LEU A 5 12.09 -12.73 1.29
CA LEU A 5 13.40 -12.83 1.94
C LEU A 5 14.41 -13.16 0.84
N PRO A 6 15.60 -12.53 0.81
CA PRO A 6 16.67 -12.96 -0.06
C PRO A 6 16.79 -14.49 0.08
N ARG A 7 16.79 -15.21 -1.05
CA ARG A 7 16.97 -16.67 -1.04
C ARG A 7 18.13 -17.01 -0.13
N GLU A 8 18.01 -18.06 0.67
CA GLU A 8 19.13 -18.67 1.33
C GLU A 8 19.97 -19.30 0.23
N GLU A 9 20.84 -18.51 -0.38
CA GLU A 9 21.89 -19.05 -1.24
C GLU A 9 22.80 -19.87 -0.33
N GLN A 10 22.91 -21.14 -0.66
CA GLN A 10 23.80 -22.13 -0.04
C GLN A 10 25.25 -21.88 -0.48
N ASP A 11 25.65 -20.65 -0.71
CA ASP A 11 27.01 -20.29 -1.01
C ASP A 11 27.71 -19.80 0.25
N GLY A 12 28.82 -20.48 0.59
CA GLY A 12 29.64 -20.26 1.78
C GLY A 12 30.37 -18.90 1.83
N GLN A 13 29.91 -17.88 1.12
CA GLN A 13 30.42 -16.52 1.22
C GLN A 13 29.85 -15.78 2.44
N ALA A 14 30.73 -15.24 3.26
CA ALA A 14 30.36 -14.44 4.41
C ALA A 14 29.57 -13.19 3.96
N ARG A 15 28.29 -13.11 4.34
CA ARG A 15 27.40 -11.98 4.02
C ARG A 15 27.99 -10.68 4.53
N THR A 16 27.90 -9.63 3.71
CA THR A 16 28.30 -8.28 4.09
C THR A 16 27.45 -7.75 5.25
N GLN A 17 27.94 -6.77 5.98
CA GLN A 17 27.17 -6.12 7.04
C GLN A 17 25.87 -5.49 6.51
N ALA A 18 25.88 -4.91 5.29
CA ALA A 18 24.72 -4.34 4.64
C ALA A 18 23.64 -5.39 4.37
N GLU A 19 23.99 -6.57 3.87
CA GLU A 19 23.04 -7.68 3.63
C GLU A 19 22.43 -8.19 4.91
N ARG A 20 23.22 -8.31 5.99
CA ARG A 20 22.72 -8.71 7.31
C ARG A 20 21.71 -7.70 7.84
N THR A 21 21.99 -6.41 7.71
CA THR A 21 21.12 -5.31 8.11
C THR A 21 19.80 -5.32 7.33
N ALA A 22 19.85 -5.44 6.01
CA ALA A 22 18.67 -5.50 5.14
C ALA A 22 17.79 -6.73 5.45
N ARG A 23 18.41 -7.89 5.71
CA ARG A 23 17.68 -9.09 6.11
C ARG A 23 17.00 -8.94 7.48
N ALA A 24 17.69 -8.36 8.45
CA ALA A 24 17.13 -8.10 9.78
C ALA A 24 15.92 -7.16 9.68
N GLU A 25 16.05 -6.06 8.95
CA GLU A 25 14.93 -5.12 8.71
C GLU A 25 13.73 -5.83 8.05
N THR A 26 13.98 -6.64 7.01
CA THR A 26 12.91 -7.38 6.32
C THR A 26 12.18 -8.34 7.28
N LYS A 27 12.90 -9.11 8.10
CA LYS A 27 12.29 -9.99 9.11
C LYS A 27 11.46 -9.22 10.14
N MET A 28 11.96 -8.08 10.62
CA MET A 28 11.25 -7.24 11.57
C MET A 28 10.01 -6.59 10.95
N VAL A 29 10.03 -6.18 9.67
CA VAL A 29 8.86 -5.67 8.95
C VAL A 29 7.80 -6.77 8.78
N LEU A 30 8.19 -7.99 8.42
CA LEU A 30 7.25 -9.12 8.34
C LEU A 30 6.64 -9.46 9.69
N ALA A 31 7.44 -9.44 10.77
CA ALA A 31 6.93 -9.61 12.13
C ALA A 31 5.94 -8.49 12.52
N ALA A 32 6.19 -7.25 12.09
CA ALA A 32 5.27 -6.13 12.32
C ALA A 32 3.94 -6.31 11.59
N ILE A 33 3.97 -6.73 10.33
CA ILE A 33 2.77 -7.01 9.52
C ILE A 33 1.92 -8.09 10.20
N ASP A 34 2.55 -9.17 10.64
CA ASP A 34 1.84 -10.25 11.31
C ASP A 34 1.27 -9.81 12.68
N LEU A 35 2.02 -9.08 13.49
CA LEU A 35 1.53 -8.54 14.76
C LEU A 35 0.39 -7.53 14.55
N LEU A 36 0.47 -6.65 13.57
CA LEU A 36 -0.62 -5.74 13.23
C LEU A 36 -1.91 -6.49 12.88
N ASN A 37 -1.80 -7.61 12.16
CA ASN A 37 -2.95 -8.44 11.79
C ASN A 37 -3.52 -9.25 12.97
N THR A 38 -2.69 -9.64 13.95
CA THR A 38 -3.10 -10.59 15.00
C THR A 38 -3.42 -9.91 16.33
N VAL A 39 -2.64 -8.90 16.73
CA VAL A 39 -2.79 -8.20 18.02
C VAL A 39 -3.01 -6.70 17.88
N GLY A 40 -3.12 -6.20 16.64
CA GLY A 40 -3.41 -4.81 16.33
C GLY A 40 -2.31 -3.84 16.73
N ILE A 41 -2.64 -2.54 16.66
CA ILE A 41 -1.67 -1.46 16.92
C ILE A 41 -1.11 -1.51 18.35
N GLN A 42 -1.95 -1.73 19.35
CA GLN A 42 -1.51 -1.66 20.74
C GLN A 42 -0.51 -2.78 21.07
N GLY A 43 -0.76 -3.99 20.60
CA GLY A 43 0.11 -5.14 20.80
C GLY A 43 1.40 -5.11 19.96
N THR A 44 1.46 -4.32 18.90
CA THR A 44 2.64 -4.20 18.04
C THR A 44 3.66 -3.25 18.68
N THR A 45 4.55 -3.79 19.48
CA THR A 45 5.63 -3.05 20.16
C THR A 45 7.00 -3.44 19.61
N LEU A 46 8.03 -2.58 19.84
CA LEU A 46 9.40 -2.91 19.43
C LEU A 46 9.96 -4.14 20.18
N VAL A 47 9.45 -4.42 21.37
CA VAL A 47 9.76 -5.65 22.12
C VAL A 47 9.18 -6.86 21.38
N ALA A 48 7.87 -6.87 21.13
CA ALA A 48 7.19 -7.95 20.44
C ALA A 48 7.77 -8.21 19.02
N ILE A 49 8.17 -7.13 18.32
CA ILE A 49 8.87 -7.22 17.03
C ILE A 49 10.21 -7.94 17.18
N GLY A 50 11.02 -7.57 18.16
CA GLY A 50 12.29 -8.23 18.43
C GLY A 50 12.11 -9.72 18.68
N GLU A 51 11.24 -10.08 19.61
CA GLU A 51 10.93 -11.46 19.98
C GLU A 51 10.43 -12.26 18.76
N LYS A 52 9.42 -11.75 18.04
CA LYS A 52 8.83 -12.46 16.88
C LYS A 52 9.79 -12.62 15.70
N SER A 53 10.66 -11.63 15.47
CA SER A 53 11.63 -11.66 14.36
C SER A 53 12.91 -12.44 14.67
N GLY A 54 13.11 -12.87 15.93
CA GLY A 54 14.33 -13.53 16.41
C GLY A 54 15.50 -12.54 16.64
N TYR A 55 15.20 -11.25 16.88
CA TYR A 55 16.20 -10.23 17.17
C TYR A 55 15.94 -9.57 18.54
N SER A 56 16.91 -8.80 19.04
CA SER A 56 16.75 -8.08 20.29
C SER A 56 15.88 -6.83 20.12
N ARG A 57 15.21 -6.40 21.22
CA ARG A 57 14.56 -5.07 21.29
C ARG A 57 15.53 -3.94 20.92
N GLY A 58 16.79 -4.05 21.36
CA GLY A 58 17.83 -3.06 21.07
C GLY A 58 18.06 -2.90 19.56
N LEU A 59 18.09 -4.01 18.81
CA LEU A 59 18.23 -3.97 17.36
C LEU A 59 16.99 -3.37 16.70
N ALA A 60 15.78 -3.73 17.13
CA ALA A 60 14.54 -3.12 16.62
C ALA A 60 14.49 -1.61 16.89
N THR A 61 14.91 -1.19 18.08
CA THR A 61 15.00 0.24 18.42
C THR A 61 16.07 0.96 17.57
N HIS A 62 17.21 0.33 17.34
CA HIS A 62 18.26 0.89 16.48
C HIS A 62 17.77 1.09 15.02
N HIS A 63 17.02 0.13 14.48
CA HIS A 63 16.50 0.21 13.10
C HIS A 63 15.39 1.24 12.93
N PHE A 64 14.41 1.26 13.84
CA PHE A 64 13.18 2.02 13.66
C PHE A 64 13.09 3.28 14.53
N GLY A 65 13.91 3.41 15.55
CA GLY A 65 13.92 4.51 16.51
C GLY A 65 12.69 4.51 17.42
N SER A 66 11.49 4.36 16.84
CA SER A 66 10.22 4.41 17.55
C SER A 66 9.15 3.56 16.87
N LYS A 67 8.01 3.36 17.55
CA LYS A 67 6.82 2.72 16.97
C LYS A 67 6.31 3.46 15.71
N ALA A 68 6.35 4.78 15.71
CA ALA A 68 6.02 5.59 14.53
C ALA A 68 7.00 5.36 13.38
N GLY A 69 8.30 5.25 13.68
CA GLY A 69 9.33 4.91 12.68
C GLY A 69 9.14 3.52 12.09
N LEU A 70 8.77 2.53 12.93
CA LEU A 70 8.39 1.20 12.46
C LEU A 70 7.22 1.27 11.47
N PHE A 71 6.12 1.93 11.83
CA PHE A 71 4.92 2.04 10.99
C PHE A 71 5.20 2.75 9.68
N ARG A 72 6.00 3.82 9.70
CA ARG A 72 6.49 4.48 8.48
C ARG A 72 7.24 3.50 7.58
N THR A 73 8.13 2.67 8.15
CA THR A 73 8.89 1.68 7.38
C THR A 73 7.97 0.61 6.80
N VAL A 74 6.99 0.12 7.56
CA VAL A 74 5.98 -0.84 7.06
C VAL A 74 5.23 -0.26 5.86
N LEU A 75 4.64 0.93 5.99
CA LEU A 75 3.93 1.56 4.87
C LEU A 75 4.84 1.82 3.67
N LYS A 76 6.05 2.32 3.88
CA LYS A 76 7.02 2.55 2.79
C LYS A 76 7.32 1.26 2.03
N ARG A 77 7.47 0.14 2.73
CA ARG A 77 7.74 -1.16 2.11
C ARG A 77 6.52 -1.69 1.34
N LEU A 78 5.32 -1.60 1.92
CA LEU A 78 4.08 -2.00 1.23
C LEU A 78 3.88 -1.17 -0.03
N SER A 79 4.03 0.15 0.07
CA SER A 79 3.93 1.07 -1.06
C SER A 79 4.93 0.78 -2.18
N ALA A 80 6.21 0.60 -1.84
CA ALA A 80 7.24 0.33 -2.83
C ALA A 80 6.98 -0.99 -3.59
N ALA A 81 6.52 -2.02 -2.88
CA ALA A 81 6.16 -3.30 -3.49
C ALA A 81 4.95 -3.17 -4.42
N TRP A 82 3.92 -2.45 -3.96
CA TRP A 82 2.73 -2.15 -4.76
C TRP A 82 3.09 -1.34 -6.02
N SER A 83 3.79 -0.21 -5.87
CA SER A 83 4.17 0.65 -7.00
C SER A 83 5.01 -0.11 -8.03
N LYS A 84 5.94 -0.95 -7.59
CA LYS A 84 6.73 -1.79 -8.49
C LYS A 84 5.86 -2.74 -9.31
N GLN A 85 4.92 -3.41 -8.66
CA GLN A 85 3.99 -4.35 -9.32
C GLN A 85 3.07 -3.61 -10.29
N LEU A 86 2.50 -2.48 -9.88
CA LEU A 86 1.60 -1.69 -10.71
C LEU A 86 2.31 -1.11 -11.93
N ASN A 87 3.52 -0.54 -11.75
CA ASN A 87 4.28 0.03 -12.86
C ASN A 87 4.65 -1.02 -13.92
N GLN A 88 4.90 -2.28 -13.52
CA GLN A 88 5.13 -3.38 -14.47
C GLN A 88 3.89 -3.71 -15.30
N GLN A 89 2.68 -3.53 -14.74
CA GLN A 89 1.43 -3.77 -15.47
C GLN A 89 1.03 -2.58 -16.34
N LEU A 90 1.32 -1.38 -15.87
CA LEU A 90 1.05 -0.15 -16.63
C LEU A 90 1.91 -0.03 -17.89
N ASP A 91 3.17 -0.46 -17.84
CA ASP A 91 4.09 -0.46 -18.99
C ASP A 91 4.08 0.88 -19.76
N GLY A 92 4.11 2.00 -19.03
CA GLY A 92 4.06 3.34 -19.60
C GLY A 92 2.69 3.83 -20.07
N LYS A 93 1.62 3.05 -19.90
CA LYS A 93 0.25 3.44 -20.25
C LYS A 93 -0.26 4.60 -19.42
N THR A 94 -1.17 5.36 -20.00
CA THR A 94 -1.84 6.52 -19.39
C THR A 94 -3.33 6.51 -19.73
N GLY A 95 -4.08 7.51 -19.31
CA GLY A 95 -5.48 7.68 -19.63
C GLY A 95 -6.40 6.60 -19.08
N LEU A 96 -7.48 6.31 -19.81
CA LEU A 96 -8.51 5.34 -19.40
C LEU A 96 -7.94 3.93 -19.21
N GLU A 97 -6.97 3.54 -20.02
CA GLU A 97 -6.35 2.23 -19.93
C GLU A 97 -5.56 2.08 -18.63
N ALA A 98 -4.75 3.08 -18.26
CA ALA A 98 -3.99 3.08 -17.02
C ALA A 98 -4.89 3.04 -15.79
N VAL A 99 -5.95 3.84 -15.77
CA VAL A 99 -6.95 3.84 -14.68
C VAL A 99 -7.61 2.47 -14.55
N GLY A 100 -8.01 1.86 -15.68
CA GLY A 100 -8.63 0.54 -15.70
C GLY A 100 -7.71 -0.57 -15.19
N ILE A 101 -6.44 -0.57 -15.62
CA ILE A 101 -5.41 -1.50 -15.16
C ILE A 101 -5.17 -1.34 -13.64
N ALA A 102 -5.10 -0.10 -13.16
CA ALA A 102 -4.83 0.16 -11.74
C ALA A 102 -5.97 -0.35 -10.84
N ILE A 103 -7.24 -0.23 -11.26
CA ILE A 103 -8.38 -0.78 -10.53
C ILE A 103 -8.32 -2.31 -10.48
N ASP A 104 -8.10 -2.96 -11.64
CA ASP A 104 -8.00 -4.42 -11.72
C ASP A 104 -6.82 -4.96 -10.91
N ALA A 105 -5.67 -4.28 -10.99
CA ALA A 105 -4.47 -4.64 -10.22
C ALA A 105 -4.70 -4.52 -8.71
N HIS A 106 -5.46 -3.50 -8.26
CA HIS A 106 -5.78 -3.32 -6.85
C HIS A 106 -6.70 -4.43 -6.34
N LEU A 107 -7.75 -4.77 -7.09
CA LEU A 107 -8.61 -5.92 -6.77
C LEU A 107 -7.79 -7.21 -6.65
N ALA A 108 -6.96 -7.50 -7.66
CA ALA A 108 -6.11 -8.68 -7.65
C ALA A 108 -5.15 -8.71 -6.45
N HIS A 109 -4.60 -7.54 -6.09
CA HIS A 109 -3.74 -7.40 -4.92
C HIS A 109 -4.51 -7.63 -3.61
N ALA A 110 -5.71 -7.07 -3.47
CA ALA A 110 -6.55 -7.23 -2.30
C ALA A 110 -6.94 -8.70 -2.07
N LEU A 111 -7.36 -9.39 -3.12
CA LEU A 111 -7.71 -10.82 -3.05
C LEU A 111 -6.52 -11.72 -2.73
N LYS A 112 -5.34 -11.38 -3.25
CA LYS A 112 -4.12 -12.18 -3.07
C LYS A 112 -3.42 -11.92 -1.73
N HIS A 113 -3.53 -10.71 -1.21
CA HIS A 113 -2.80 -10.22 -0.04
C HIS A 113 -3.70 -9.42 0.92
N PRO A 114 -4.81 -10.01 1.39
CA PRO A 114 -5.77 -9.33 2.28
C PRO A 114 -5.12 -8.81 3.57
N GLU A 115 -4.08 -9.50 4.05
CA GLU A 115 -3.30 -9.12 5.23
C GLU A 115 -2.56 -7.78 5.04
N TYR A 116 -2.12 -7.44 3.83
CA TYR A 116 -1.44 -6.16 3.56
C TYR A 116 -2.42 -5.01 3.46
N ILE A 117 -3.57 -5.25 2.82
CA ILE A 117 -4.68 -4.28 2.79
C ILE A 117 -5.12 -3.97 4.21
N ARG A 118 -5.33 -4.99 5.06
CA ARG A 118 -5.72 -4.80 6.47
C ARG A 118 -4.71 -3.97 7.24
N VAL A 119 -3.41 -4.27 7.12
CA VAL A 119 -2.35 -3.50 7.79
C VAL A 119 -2.36 -2.04 7.34
N GLN A 120 -2.55 -1.77 6.06
CA GLN A 120 -2.64 -0.42 5.53
C GLN A 120 -3.78 0.36 6.17
N TYR A 121 -4.99 -0.23 6.27
CA TYR A 121 -6.16 0.39 6.90
C TYR A 121 -6.00 0.59 8.40
N ILE A 122 -5.41 -0.39 9.10
CA ILE A 122 -5.06 -0.25 10.52
C ILE A 122 -4.14 0.94 10.74
N LEU A 123 -3.12 1.11 9.92
CA LEU A 123 -2.17 2.21 10.02
C LEU A 123 -2.77 3.55 9.62
N TRP A 124 -3.62 3.59 8.59
CA TRP A 124 -4.35 4.81 8.22
C TRP A 124 -5.34 5.25 9.29
N GLY A 125 -6.08 4.30 9.88
CA GLY A 125 -6.94 4.58 11.02
C GLY A 125 -6.18 5.20 12.20
N ALA A 126 -4.98 4.66 12.50
CA ALA A 126 -4.11 5.24 13.55
C ALA A 126 -3.57 6.63 13.21
N ALA A 127 -3.47 6.99 11.95
CA ALA A 127 -3.03 8.31 11.53
C ALA A 127 -4.12 9.39 11.71
N ILE A 128 -5.40 9.00 11.87
CA ILE A 128 -6.52 9.92 12.14
C ILE A 128 -6.40 10.53 13.53
N ASP A 129 -5.82 9.82 14.49
CA ASP A 129 -5.61 10.33 15.85
C ASP A 129 -4.81 11.66 15.81
N PRO A 130 -5.33 12.77 16.38
CA PRO A 130 -4.64 14.05 16.40
C PRO A 130 -3.24 13.99 17.02
N ALA A 131 -3.02 13.09 17.99
CA ALA A 131 -1.72 12.89 18.65
C ALA A 131 -0.76 11.99 17.85
N SER A 132 -1.18 11.48 16.71
CA SER A 132 -0.39 10.53 15.90
C SER A 132 0.85 11.20 15.30
N LYS A 133 2.03 10.79 15.75
CA LYS A 133 3.32 11.19 15.15
C LYS A 133 3.54 10.60 13.76
N PHE A 134 2.66 9.72 13.32
CA PHE A 134 2.69 9.05 12.02
C PHE A 134 1.83 9.74 10.96
N LYS A 135 0.95 10.67 11.35
CA LYS A 135 0.03 11.38 10.46
C LYS A 135 0.68 12.02 9.22
N PRO A 136 1.81 12.74 9.32
CA PRO A 136 2.46 13.34 8.14
C PRO A 136 2.88 12.28 7.10
N ASN A 137 3.38 11.13 7.54
CA ASN A 137 3.81 10.06 6.65
C ASN A 137 2.63 9.38 5.92
N ALA A 138 1.50 9.21 6.60
CA ALA A 138 0.29 8.68 5.99
C ALA A 138 -0.28 9.67 4.95
N ALA A 139 -0.27 10.96 5.25
CA ALA A 139 -0.72 12.01 4.33
C ALA A 139 0.16 12.08 3.07
N GLU A 140 1.48 12.08 3.23
CA GLU A 140 2.45 12.04 2.11
C GLU A 140 2.22 10.83 1.21
N PHE A 141 2.04 9.64 1.82
CA PHE A 141 1.75 8.43 1.07
C PHE A 141 0.47 8.56 0.23
N MET A 142 -0.63 9.03 0.83
CA MET A 142 -1.90 9.21 0.12
C MET A 142 -1.79 10.25 -1.01
N GLN A 143 -0.98 11.30 -0.80
CA GLN A 143 -0.73 12.32 -1.81
C GLN A 143 -0.02 11.74 -3.04
N ILE A 144 1.08 11.01 -2.85
CA ILE A 144 1.83 10.37 -3.94
C ILE A 144 0.92 9.47 -4.79
N GLN A 145 0.04 8.73 -4.15
CA GLN A 145 -0.89 7.85 -4.85
C GLN A 145 -1.90 8.65 -5.68
N ARG A 146 -2.50 9.72 -5.14
CA ARG A 146 -3.42 10.60 -5.88
C ARG A 146 -2.73 11.27 -7.06
N GLU A 147 -1.50 11.76 -6.88
CA GLU A 147 -0.70 12.36 -7.95
C GLU A 147 -0.49 11.41 -9.13
N SER A 148 -0.29 10.11 -8.87
CA SER A 148 -0.18 9.09 -9.92
C SER A 148 -1.45 8.98 -10.74
N VAL A 149 -2.61 8.92 -10.09
CA VAL A 149 -3.92 8.83 -10.77
C VAL A 149 -4.20 10.12 -11.55
N ALA A 150 -3.97 11.28 -10.96
CA ALA A 150 -4.13 12.57 -11.63
C ALA A 150 -3.23 12.67 -12.87
N ALA A 151 -1.99 12.15 -12.81
CA ALA A 151 -1.10 12.11 -13.97
C ALA A 151 -1.65 11.23 -15.11
N TRP A 152 -2.25 10.08 -14.81
CA TRP A 152 -2.90 9.25 -15.85
C TRP A 152 -4.09 9.97 -16.48
N ILE A 153 -4.91 10.64 -15.66
CA ILE A 153 -6.07 11.40 -16.15
C ILE A 153 -5.62 12.56 -17.05
N ARG A 154 -4.60 13.32 -16.66
CA ARG A 154 -4.00 14.35 -17.52
C ARG A 154 -3.47 13.79 -18.83
N GLY A 155 -2.85 12.62 -18.81
CA GLY A 155 -2.40 11.94 -20.03
C GLY A 155 -3.57 11.61 -20.96
N GLY A 156 -4.70 11.14 -20.41
CA GLY A 156 -5.91 10.87 -21.19
C GLY A 156 -6.61 12.13 -21.70
N GLN A 157 -6.51 13.24 -20.98
CA GLN A 157 -6.97 14.54 -21.49
C GLN A 157 -6.11 15.03 -22.65
N ALA A 158 -4.78 14.86 -22.55
CA ALA A 158 -3.85 15.26 -23.61
C ALA A 158 -4.05 14.50 -24.92
N ASN A 159 -4.49 13.24 -24.88
CA ASN A 159 -4.79 12.43 -26.07
C ASN A 159 -6.26 12.44 -26.49
N GLY A 160 -7.14 13.16 -25.74
CA GLY A 160 -8.54 13.36 -26.08
C GLY A 160 -9.51 12.23 -25.69
N GLU A 161 -9.04 11.17 -25.00
CA GLU A 161 -9.92 10.09 -24.54
C GLU A 161 -10.65 10.40 -23.24
N ILE A 162 -10.13 11.35 -22.45
CA ILE A 162 -10.74 11.83 -21.21
C ILE A 162 -11.26 13.26 -21.42
N ARG A 163 -12.46 13.52 -20.93
CA ARG A 163 -13.12 14.82 -21.04
C ARG A 163 -12.32 15.93 -20.38
N GLN A 164 -12.34 17.13 -20.98
CA GLN A 164 -11.54 18.28 -20.56
C GLN A 164 -12.13 19.10 -19.40
N ASP A 165 -13.42 18.94 -19.12
CA ASP A 165 -14.17 19.71 -18.13
C ASP A 165 -14.12 19.13 -16.71
N ILE A 166 -13.36 18.06 -16.49
CA ILE A 166 -13.10 17.49 -15.16
C ILE A 166 -11.72 17.88 -14.66
N ASP A 167 -11.64 18.06 -13.35
CA ASP A 167 -10.39 18.28 -12.65
C ASP A 167 -9.69 16.94 -12.34
N PRO A 168 -8.44 16.71 -12.80
CA PRO A 168 -7.70 15.46 -12.56
C PRO A 168 -7.44 15.18 -11.09
N GLU A 169 -7.16 16.23 -10.29
CA GLU A 169 -6.87 16.12 -8.86
C GLU A 169 -8.13 15.69 -8.08
N HIS A 170 -9.26 16.35 -8.30
CA HIS A 170 -10.54 15.95 -7.70
C HIS A 170 -10.98 14.56 -8.16
N SER A 171 -10.75 14.21 -9.43
CA SER A 171 -11.05 12.87 -9.92
C SER A 171 -10.18 11.81 -9.25
N ALA A 172 -8.92 12.11 -8.97
CA ALA A 172 -8.03 11.21 -8.21
C ALA A 172 -8.48 11.06 -6.74
N GLU A 173 -9.03 12.11 -6.12
CA GLU A 173 -9.64 12.03 -4.79
C GLU A 173 -10.88 11.12 -4.79
N HIS A 174 -11.75 11.22 -5.79
CA HIS A 174 -12.90 10.33 -5.97
C HIS A 174 -12.48 8.89 -6.21
N TYR A 175 -11.44 8.66 -7.02
CA TYR A 175 -10.86 7.33 -7.25
C TYR A 175 -10.47 6.68 -5.92
N TYR A 176 -9.68 7.39 -5.11
CA TYR A 176 -9.24 6.86 -3.83
C TYR A 176 -10.36 6.74 -2.80
N GLY A 177 -11.27 7.72 -2.75
CA GLY A 177 -12.45 7.66 -1.89
C GLY A 177 -13.30 6.42 -2.16
N GLY A 178 -13.48 6.09 -3.45
CA GLY A 178 -14.20 4.89 -3.88
C GLY A 178 -13.51 3.60 -3.46
N LEU A 179 -12.22 3.44 -3.79
CA LEU A 179 -11.47 2.23 -3.45
C LEU A 179 -11.35 2.05 -1.93
N ILE A 180 -11.02 3.13 -1.19
CA ILE A 180 -10.94 3.10 0.27
C ILE A 180 -12.28 2.66 0.88
N GLY A 181 -13.40 3.21 0.38
CA GLY A 181 -14.73 2.86 0.86
C GLY A 181 -15.10 1.40 0.58
N ILE A 182 -14.80 0.89 -0.60
CA ILE A 182 -15.04 -0.52 -0.99
C ILE A 182 -14.21 -1.46 -0.13
N ASP A 183 -12.91 -1.24 -0.03
CA ASP A 183 -12.02 -2.08 0.76
C ASP A 183 -12.37 -2.06 2.25
N HIS A 184 -12.76 -0.88 2.79
CA HIS A 184 -13.17 -0.77 4.18
C HIS A 184 -14.40 -1.62 4.47
N GLN A 185 -15.43 -1.54 3.61
CA GLN A 185 -16.64 -2.36 3.74
C GLN A 185 -16.30 -3.85 3.69
N TRP A 186 -15.47 -4.26 2.74
CA TRP A 186 -15.01 -5.64 2.64
C TRP A 186 -14.27 -6.13 3.88
N GLN A 187 -13.42 -5.30 4.49
CA GLN A 187 -12.65 -5.69 5.69
C GLN A 187 -13.54 -5.93 6.93
N VAL A 188 -14.72 -5.33 6.99
CA VAL A 188 -15.63 -5.43 8.14
C VAL A 188 -16.88 -6.28 7.88
N SER A 189 -17.18 -6.62 6.62
CA SER A 189 -18.37 -7.37 6.22
C SER A 189 -17.98 -8.67 5.51
N PRO A 190 -18.10 -9.85 6.16
CA PRO A 190 -17.66 -11.12 5.59
C PRO A 190 -18.34 -11.50 4.26
N ASP A 191 -19.58 -11.07 4.06
CA ASP A 191 -20.39 -11.40 2.87
C ASP A 191 -20.30 -10.33 1.77
N PHE A 192 -19.39 -9.35 1.89
CA PHE A 192 -19.25 -8.29 0.90
C PHE A 192 -18.62 -8.82 -0.40
N ASP A 193 -19.35 -8.66 -1.51
CA ASP A 193 -18.86 -9.06 -2.84
C ASP A 193 -17.86 -8.05 -3.39
N LEU A 194 -16.60 -8.23 -3.02
CA LEU A 194 -15.52 -7.35 -3.43
C LEU A 194 -15.34 -7.29 -4.96
N PRO A 195 -15.33 -8.43 -5.71
CA PRO A 195 -15.24 -8.40 -7.17
C PRO A 195 -16.36 -7.62 -7.84
N ALA A 196 -17.62 -7.80 -7.42
CA ALA A 196 -18.75 -7.06 -7.97
C ALA A 196 -18.62 -5.56 -7.71
N ALA A 197 -18.28 -5.16 -6.49
CA ALA A 197 -18.10 -3.75 -6.12
C ALA A 197 -17.00 -3.07 -6.95
N TYR A 198 -15.86 -3.74 -7.16
CA TYR A 198 -14.78 -3.23 -8.01
C TYR A 198 -15.17 -3.15 -9.49
N SER A 199 -15.89 -4.13 -10.00
CA SER A 199 -16.41 -4.14 -11.38
C SER A 199 -17.33 -2.95 -11.62
N ASP A 200 -18.27 -2.70 -10.70
CA ASP A 200 -19.21 -1.58 -10.77
C ASP A 200 -18.49 -0.23 -10.64
N PHE A 201 -17.57 -0.12 -9.68
CA PHE A 201 -16.76 1.09 -9.52
C PHE A 201 -15.97 1.39 -10.80
N LYS A 202 -15.26 0.39 -11.35
CA LYS A 202 -14.47 0.54 -12.58
C LYS A 202 -15.34 1.04 -13.73
N ARG A 203 -16.49 0.37 -13.97
CA ARG A 203 -17.41 0.72 -15.05
C ARG A 203 -17.88 2.18 -14.92
N ASN A 204 -18.34 2.55 -13.75
CA ASN A 204 -18.91 3.87 -13.49
C ASN A 204 -17.84 4.97 -13.52
N PHE A 205 -16.67 4.72 -12.94
CA PHE A 205 -15.57 5.67 -12.91
C PHE A 205 -15.00 5.92 -14.31
N LEU A 206 -14.76 4.87 -15.12
CA LEU A 206 -14.31 5.03 -16.50
C LEU A 206 -15.34 5.71 -17.38
N HIS A 207 -16.64 5.45 -17.14
CA HIS A 207 -17.72 6.16 -17.85
C HIS A 207 -17.73 7.67 -17.53
N MET A 208 -17.56 8.03 -16.27
CA MET A 208 -17.45 9.43 -15.82
C MET A 208 -16.27 10.16 -16.47
N LEU A 209 -15.15 9.50 -16.67
CA LEU A 209 -13.95 10.11 -17.25
C LEU A 209 -14.02 10.27 -18.77
N ARG A 210 -14.75 9.40 -19.47
CA ARG A 210 -14.69 9.29 -20.94
C ARG A 210 -15.19 10.55 -21.61
N ALA A 211 -14.47 11.00 -22.65
CA ALA A 211 -14.96 12.01 -23.59
C ALA A 211 -16.20 11.49 -24.35
N THR A 212 -17.17 12.36 -24.57
CA THR A 212 -18.41 12.08 -25.33
C THR A 212 -18.16 12.18 -26.83
#